data_6c23b1565c6d47c8af9bea56f7d89d3b
#
_entry.id   6c23b1565c6d47c8af9bea56f7d89d3b
#
_cell.length_a   1.000
_cell.length_b   1.000
_cell.length_c   1.000
_cell.angle_alpha   90.00
_cell.angle_beta   90.00
_cell.angle_gamma   90.00
#
_symmetry.space_group_name_H-M   'P 1'
#
loop_
_entity.id
_entity.type
_entity.pdbx_description
1 polymer ?
#
loop_
_entity_poly.entity_id
_entity_poly.type
_entity_poly.pdbx_seq_one_letter_code
_entity_poly.pdbx_strand_id
1 'polypeptide(L)'
;MTLLSALIVDDEQLARARMRALLGDCKQPTCSVAGEAADAMQAMALLRTTPCDVVLLDIHMPGADGMQLARELRSIRPELGIVFVTAHAEHAVGAFDLEVVDYLTKPVRLERLEKALSKTLHKKELLPQLNKGLTPDLIQEVLIIQDR
;
A
#
# COMPACT_ATOMS: atom_id res chain seq x y z
N MET A 1 -9.89 -17.87 -5.58
CA MET A 1 -9.30 -16.72 -6.27
C MET A 1 -9.24 -15.53 -5.31
N THR A 2 -8.04 -15.03 -5.07
CA THR A 2 -7.87 -13.94 -4.12
C THR A 2 -7.87 -12.61 -4.85
N LEU A 3 -8.76 -11.71 -4.46
CA LEU A 3 -8.87 -10.38 -5.03
C LEU A 3 -8.45 -9.35 -3.99
N LEU A 4 -7.44 -8.58 -4.33
CA LEU A 4 -7.03 -7.44 -3.51
C LEU A 4 -7.85 -6.22 -3.90
N SER A 5 -8.05 -5.30 -2.97
CA SER A 5 -8.64 -4.02 -3.26
C SER A 5 -7.65 -2.91 -2.89
N ALA A 6 -7.49 -1.94 -3.79
CA ALA A 6 -6.50 -0.89 -3.66
C ALA A 6 -7.14 0.49 -3.69
N LEU A 7 -6.66 1.37 -2.83
CA LEU A 7 -6.98 2.78 -2.88
C LEU A 7 -5.83 3.51 -3.57
N ILE A 8 -6.15 4.36 -4.54
CA ILE A 8 -5.16 5.15 -5.27
C ILE A 8 -5.18 6.57 -4.73
N VAL A 9 -4.03 7.04 -4.24
CA VAL A 9 -3.89 8.39 -3.69
C VAL A 9 -2.81 9.15 -4.45
N ASP A 10 -3.23 10.10 -5.26
CA ASP A 10 -2.35 10.92 -6.10
C ASP A 10 -3.11 12.18 -6.48
N ASP A 11 -2.47 13.33 -6.40
CA ASP A 11 -3.13 14.60 -6.72
C ASP A 11 -3.36 14.80 -8.22
N GLU A 12 -2.64 14.05 -9.07
CA GLU A 12 -2.76 14.17 -10.52
C GLU A 12 -3.79 13.19 -11.08
N GLN A 13 -4.82 13.73 -11.72
CA GLN A 13 -5.88 12.91 -12.30
C GLN A 13 -5.33 11.91 -13.32
N LEU A 14 -4.39 12.33 -14.16
CA LEU A 14 -3.81 11.46 -15.17
C LEU A 14 -3.02 10.30 -14.54
N ALA A 15 -2.30 10.57 -13.46
CA ALA A 15 -1.57 9.54 -12.74
C ALA A 15 -2.53 8.51 -12.12
N ARG A 16 -3.66 8.96 -11.57
CA ARG A 16 -4.68 8.05 -11.05
C ARG A 16 -5.27 7.18 -12.16
N ALA A 17 -5.53 7.79 -13.33
CA ALA A 17 -6.08 7.05 -14.47
C ALA A 17 -5.10 5.98 -14.96
N ARG A 18 -3.81 6.30 -15.02
CA ARG A 18 -2.77 5.34 -15.40
C ARG A 18 -2.69 4.18 -14.42
N MET A 19 -2.73 4.48 -13.13
CA MET A 19 -2.67 3.45 -12.10
C MET A 19 -3.90 2.56 -12.15
N ARG A 20 -5.08 3.15 -12.36
CA ARG A 20 -6.33 2.38 -12.53
C ARG A 20 -6.20 1.40 -13.69
N ALA A 21 -5.65 1.84 -14.82
CA ALA A 21 -5.46 0.99 -15.99
C ALA A 21 -4.48 -0.16 -15.69
N LEU A 22 -3.38 0.14 -15.00
CA LEU A 22 -2.40 -0.88 -14.63
C LEU A 22 -3.02 -1.92 -13.67
N LEU A 23 -3.78 -1.47 -12.70
CA LEU A 23 -4.45 -2.37 -11.76
C LEU A 23 -5.42 -3.29 -12.48
N GLY A 24 -6.11 -2.78 -13.51
CA GLY A 24 -7.01 -3.58 -14.32
C GLY A 24 -6.29 -4.66 -15.11
N ASP A 25 -5.01 -4.46 -15.42
CA ASP A 25 -4.20 -5.43 -16.15
C ASP A 25 -3.52 -6.45 -15.23
N CYS A 26 -3.54 -6.24 -13.92
CA CYS A 26 -2.93 -7.17 -12.96
C CYS A 26 -3.70 -8.48 -12.91
N LYS A 27 -2.97 -9.59 -12.93
CA LYS A 27 -3.57 -10.94 -12.91
C LYS A 27 -3.03 -11.81 -11.78
N GLN A 28 -1.85 -11.52 -11.27
CA GLN A 28 -1.21 -12.28 -10.21
C GLN A 28 -0.55 -11.33 -9.20
N PRO A 29 -1.30 -10.82 -8.23
CA PRO A 29 -2.72 -11.07 -7.96
C PRO A 29 -3.65 -10.14 -8.74
N THR A 30 -4.90 -10.53 -8.87
CA THR A 30 -5.96 -9.66 -9.38
C THR A 30 -6.25 -8.58 -8.35
N CYS A 31 -6.45 -7.36 -8.81
CA CYS A 31 -6.70 -6.22 -7.92
C CYS A 31 -7.83 -5.35 -8.45
N SER A 32 -8.75 -4.99 -7.57
CA SER A 32 -9.80 -4.04 -7.90
C SER A 32 -9.45 -2.67 -7.30
N VAL A 33 -10.04 -1.62 -7.85
CA VAL A 33 -9.88 -0.26 -7.33
C VAL A 33 -11.00 0.01 -6.34
N ALA A 34 -10.64 0.18 -5.07
CA ALA A 34 -11.61 0.49 -4.02
C ALA A 34 -12.05 1.95 -4.08
N GLY A 35 -11.16 2.83 -4.55
CA GLY A 35 -11.46 4.24 -4.69
C GLY A 35 -10.23 5.03 -5.10
N GLU A 36 -10.42 6.32 -5.33
CA GLU A 36 -9.35 7.24 -5.67
C GLU A 36 -9.47 8.48 -4.81
N ALA A 37 -8.33 9.02 -4.39
CA ALA A 37 -8.27 10.25 -3.61
C ALA A 37 -7.20 11.16 -4.20
N ALA A 38 -7.50 12.46 -4.23
CA ALA A 38 -6.59 13.48 -4.74
C ALA A 38 -5.76 14.13 -3.64
N ASP A 39 -6.09 13.90 -2.38
CA ASP A 39 -5.38 14.46 -1.24
C ASP A 39 -5.57 13.58 -0.01
N ALA A 40 -4.88 13.95 1.07
CA ALA A 40 -4.90 13.18 2.31
C ALA A 40 -6.29 13.17 2.96
N MET A 41 -7.01 14.28 2.89
CA MET A 41 -8.34 14.38 3.50
C MET A 41 -9.32 13.42 2.81
N GLN A 42 -9.31 13.38 1.48
CA GLN A 42 -10.15 12.45 0.73
C GLN A 42 -9.78 11.00 1.01
N ALA A 43 -8.47 10.72 1.10
CA ALA A 43 -8.00 9.37 1.41
C ALA A 43 -8.49 8.90 2.77
N MET A 44 -8.38 9.75 3.79
CA MET A 44 -8.83 9.41 5.14
C MET A 44 -10.34 9.19 5.18
N ALA A 45 -11.10 10.02 4.47
CA ALA A 45 -12.56 9.88 4.41
C ALA A 45 -12.96 8.55 3.77
N LEU A 46 -12.30 8.18 2.67
CA LEU A 46 -12.59 6.90 2.00
C LEU A 46 -12.23 5.70 2.88
N LEU A 47 -11.11 5.78 3.59
CA LEU A 47 -10.66 4.66 4.43
C LEU A 47 -11.56 4.41 5.62
N ARG A 48 -12.33 5.40 6.05
CA ARG A 48 -13.30 5.21 7.14
C ARG A 48 -14.48 4.37 6.72
N THR A 49 -14.85 4.39 5.44
CA THR A 49 -16.08 3.76 4.96
C THR A 49 -15.84 2.66 3.93
N THR A 50 -14.63 2.55 3.39
CA THR A 50 -14.31 1.65 2.28
C THR A 50 -13.24 0.65 2.70
N PRO A 51 -13.55 -0.65 2.74
CA PRO A 51 -12.51 -1.65 3.00
C PRO A 51 -11.51 -1.68 1.86
N CYS A 52 -10.22 -1.72 2.18
CA CYS A 52 -9.18 -1.95 1.19
C CYS A 52 -8.00 -2.66 1.83
N ASP A 53 -7.21 -3.31 0.98
CA ASP A 53 -6.07 -4.10 1.41
C ASP A 53 -4.76 -3.33 1.32
N VAL A 54 -4.69 -2.39 0.38
CA VAL A 54 -3.45 -1.66 0.10
C VAL A 54 -3.77 -0.25 -0.38
N VAL A 55 -2.90 0.69 0.00
CA VAL A 55 -2.94 2.07 -0.50
C VAL A 55 -1.73 2.29 -1.38
N LEU A 56 -1.96 2.73 -2.61
CA LEU A 56 -0.91 3.15 -3.53
C LEU A 56 -0.81 4.66 -3.39
N LEU A 57 0.23 5.13 -2.74
CA LEU A 57 0.31 6.49 -2.21
C LEU A 57 1.47 7.27 -2.80
N ASP A 58 1.16 8.37 -3.48
CA ASP A 58 2.17 9.30 -3.95
C ASP A 58 2.74 10.08 -2.76
N ILE A 59 4.06 10.16 -2.68
CA ILE A 59 4.73 10.90 -1.61
C ILE A 59 4.53 12.40 -1.78
N HIS A 60 4.60 12.88 -3.03
CA HIS A 60 4.53 14.32 -3.33
C HIS A 60 3.14 14.75 -3.76
N MET A 61 2.43 15.38 -2.83
CA MET A 61 1.13 15.99 -3.13
C MET A 61 1.12 17.42 -2.57
N PRO A 62 0.65 18.41 -3.36
CA PRO A 62 0.58 19.78 -2.86
C PRO A 62 -0.28 19.89 -1.59
N GLY A 63 0.23 20.59 -0.61
CA GLY A 63 -0.50 20.82 0.64
C GLY A 63 -0.62 19.62 1.55
N ALA A 64 -0.07 18.48 1.14
CA ALA A 64 -0.09 17.27 1.95
C ALA A 64 1.19 16.50 1.72
N ASP A 65 1.76 15.96 2.80
CA ASP A 65 2.93 15.11 2.74
C ASP A 65 2.47 13.65 2.77
N GLY A 66 2.76 12.91 1.71
CA GLY A 66 2.42 11.49 1.63
C GLY A 66 3.06 10.67 2.74
N MET A 67 4.26 11.07 3.19
CA MET A 67 4.91 10.40 4.32
C MET A 67 4.12 10.60 5.62
N GLN A 68 3.60 11.80 5.83
CA GLN A 68 2.79 12.09 7.00
C GLN A 68 1.49 11.29 6.98
N LEU A 69 0.85 11.21 5.82
CA LEU A 69 -0.35 10.40 5.67
C LEU A 69 -0.05 8.92 5.96
N ALA A 70 1.08 8.42 5.47
CA ALA A 70 1.47 7.03 5.72
C ALA A 70 1.65 6.75 7.21
N ARG A 71 2.25 7.68 7.95
CA ARG A 71 2.42 7.53 9.40
C ARG A 71 1.07 7.46 10.10
N GLU A 72 0.14 8.34 9.70
CA GLU A 72 -1.20 8.35 10.27
C GLU A 72 -1.94 7.04 9.97
N LEU A 73 -1.84 6.56 8.74
CA LEU A 73 -2.48 5.30 8.34
C LEU A 73 -1.90 4.12 9.09
N ARG A 74 -0.58 4.09 9.27
CA ARG A 74 0.07 3.01 10.01
C ARG A 74 -0.40 2.97 11.46
N SER A 75 -0.66 4.14 12.04
CA SER A 75 -1.12 4.25 13.42
C SER A 75 -2.56 3.76 13.59
N ILE A 76 -3.46 4.11 12.68
CA ILE A 76 -4.89 3.80 12.82
C ILE A 76 -5.28 2.47 12.18
N ARG A 77 -4.54 2.00 11.16
CA ARG A 77 -4.81 0.74 10.47
C ARG A 77 -3.50 0.00 10.20
N PRO A 78 -2.93 -0.63 11.24
CA PRO A 78 -1.63 -1.31 11.09
C PRO A 78 -1.64 -2.47 10.09
N GLU A 79 -2.80 -3.07 9.83
CA GLU A 79 -2.92 -4.18 8.87
C GLU A 79 -2.93 -3.73 7.40
N LEU A 80 -3.15 -2.43 7.17
CA LEU A 80 -3.23 -1.89 5.82
C LEU A 80 -1.86 -1.89 5.15
N GLY A 81 -1.78 -2.43 3.93
CA GLY A 81 -0.55 -2.37 3.15
C GLY A 81 -0.36 -0.97 2.58
N ILE A 82 0.87 -0.45 2.66
CA ILE A 82 1.21 0.84 2.09
C ILE A 82 2.29 0.62 1.04
N VAL A 83 2.04 1.09 -0.18
CA VAL A 83 3.01 1.07 -1.27
C VAL A 83 3.20 2.50 -1.73
N PHE A 84 4.40 3.02 -1.59
CA PHE A 84 4.71 4.36 -2.09
C PHE A 84 4.90 4.33 -3.60
N VAL A 85 4.40 5.36 -4.27
CA VAL A 85 4.56 5.54 -5.71
C VAL A 85 5.05 6.97 -5.94
N THR A 86 6.23 7.14 -6.49
CA THR A 86 6.81 8.48 -6.64
C THR A 86 7.69 8.58 -7.87
N ALA A 87 7.85 9.81 -8.38
CA ALA A 87 8.82 10.11 -9.43
C ALA A 87 10.22 10.36 -8.87
N HIS A 88 10.35 10.46 -7.54
CA HIS A 88 11.60 10.85 -6.88
C HIS A 88 12.11 9.76 -5.95
N ALA A 89 13.04 8.95 -6.45
CA ALA A 89 13.59 7.81 -5.71
C ALA A 89 14.34 8.21 -4.44
N GLU A 90 14.85 9.43 -4.37
CA GLU A 90 15.57 9.94 -3.20
C GLU A 90 14.73 10.02 -1.95
N HIS A 91 13.43 9.97 -2.08
CA HIS A 91 12.51 9.98 -0.94
C HIS A 91 12.27 8.59 -0.32
N ALA A 92 12.87 7.56 -0.92
CA ALA A 92 12.72 6.19 -0.43
C ALA A 92 13.31 5.98 0.96
N VAL A 93 14.31 6.79 1.34
CA VAL A 93 15.03 6.61 2.61
C VAL A 93 14.08 6.66 3.81
N GLY A 94 13.13 7.59 3.81
CA GLY A 94 12.17 7.71 4.91
C GLY A 94 11.13 6.58 4.95
N ALA A 95 10.93 5.88 3.83
CA ALA A 95 9.93 4.82 3.74
C ALA A 95 10.30 3.59 4.56
N PHE A 96 11.60 3.32 4.74
CA PHE A 96 12.06 2.14 5.48
C PHE A 96 11.66 2.19 6.96
N ASP A 97 11.54 3.39 7.53
CA ASP A 97 11.18 3.54 8.94
C ASP A 97 9.70 3.32 9.20
N LEU A 98 8.88 3.26 8.16
CA LEU A 98 7.42 3.16 8.26
C LEU A 98 6.88 1.75 8.03
N GLU A 99 7.73 0.79 7.78
CA GLU A 99 7.31 -0.61 7.52
C GLU A 99 6.30 -0.70 6.36
N VAL A 100 6.60 -0.02 5.25
CA VAL A 100 5.75 -0.10 4.06
C VAL A 100 6.02 -1.42 3.32
N VAL A 101 5.03 -1.85 2.55
CA VAL A 101 5.14 -3.09 1.80
C VAL A 101 6.17 -2.97 0.68
N ASP A 102 6.14 -1.88 -0.06
CA ASP A 102 7.02 -1.69 -1.19
C ASP A 102 7.08 -0.23 -1.61
N TYR A 103 7.92 0.03 -2.57
CA TYR A 103 8.24 1.35 -3.05
C TYR A 103 8.38 1.29 -4.58
N LEU A 104 7.56 2.05 -5.29
CA LEU A 104 7.54 2.06 -6.76
C LEU A 104 7.96 3.42 -7.28
N THR A 105 8.80 3.43 -8.34
CA THR A 105 9.17 4.67 -9.02
C THR A 105 8.36 4.81 -10.31
N LYS A 106 7.94 6.05 -10.59
CA LYS A 106 7.24 6.37 -11.83
C LYS A 106 8.24 6.47 -12.99
N PRO A 107 7.91 6.00 -14.19
CA PRO A 107 6.66 5.34 -14.56
C PRO A 107 6.60 3.91 -14.04
N VAL A 108 5.45 3.53 -13.49
CA VAL A 108 5.27 2.21 -12.90
C VAL A 108 5.01 1.18 -13.99
N ARG A 109 5.73 0.07 -13.96
CA ARG A 109 5.53 -1.03 -14.90
C ARG A 109 4.65 -2.10 -14.28
N LEU A 110 3.90 -2.80 -15.13
CA LEU A 110 2.95 -3.80 -14.68
C LEU A 110 3.60 -4.88 -13.80
N GLU A 111 4.74 -5.42 -14.24
CA GLU A 111 5.43 -6.48 -13.50
C GLU A 111 5.87 -6.00 -12.11
N ARG A 112 6.29 -4.74 -12.04
CA ARG A 112 6.74 -4.18 -10.77
C ARG A 112 5.56 -3.94 -9.83
N LEU A 113 4.43 -3.51 -10.36
CA LEU A 113 3.20 -3.35 -9.59
C LEU A 113 2.71 -4.70 -9.08
N GLU A 114 2.69 -5.71 -9.93
CA GLU A 114 2.27 -7.05 -9.53
C GLU A 114 3.15 -7.60 -8.42
N LYS A 115 4.45 -7.32 -8.46
CA LYS A 115 5.37 -7.73 -7.40
C LYS A 115 5.00 -7.09 -6.06
N ALA A 116 4.68 -5.80 -6.06
CA ALA A 116 4.26 -5.10 -4.85
C ALA A 116 2.95 -5.65 -4.31
N LEU A 117 2.01 -5.94 -5.20
CA LEU A 117 0.72 -6.52 -4.82
C LEU A 117 0.87 -7.94 -4.29
N SER A 118 1.81 -8.71 -4.85
CA SER A 118 2.11 -10.05 -4.34
C SER A 118 2.65 -9.99 -2.91
N LYS A 119 3.49 -9.02 -2.61
CA LYS A 119 3.98 -8.80 -1.24
C LYS A 119 2.84 -8.46 -0.29
N THR A 120 1.90 -7.64 -0.75
CA THR A 120 0.71 -7.27 0.03
C THR A 120 -0.14 -8.51 0.33
N LEU A 121 -0.38 -9.32 -0.68
CA LEU A 121 -1.17 -10.53 -0.54
C LEU A 121 -0.52 -11.52 0.42
N HIS A 122 0.79 -11.72 0.28
CA HIS A 122 1.53 -12.62 1.15
C HIS A 122 1.43 -12.18 2.62
N LYS A 123 1.59 -10.90 2.88
CA LYS A 123 1.47 -10.34 4.22
C LYS A 123 0.06 -10.54 4.77
N LYS A 124 -0.96 -10.29 3.94
CA LYS A 124 -2.36 -10.46 4.31
C LYS A 124 -2.68 -11.90 4.68
N GLU A 125 -2.20 -12.86 3.89
CA GLU A 125 -2.45 -14.28 4.12
C GLU A 125 -1.73 -14.79 5.37
N LEU A 126 -0.58 -14.22 5.68
CA LEU A 126 0.23 -14.66 6.81
C LEU A 126 -0.33 -14.20 8.15
N LEU A 127 -0.91 -13.00 8.23
CA LEU A 127 -1.41 -12.43 9.48
C LEU A 127 -2.46 -13.30 10.18
N PRO A 128 -3.47 -13.85 9.50
CA PRO A 128 -4.42 -14.73 10.17
C PRO A 128 -3.80 -16.00 10.71
N GLN A 129 -2.78 -16.54 10.04
CA GLN A 129 -2.07 -17.72 10.48
C GLN A 129 -1.24 -17.44 11.72
N LEU A 130 -0.60 -16.28 11.77
CA LEU A 130 0.18 -15.85 12.93
C LEU A 130 -0.70 -15.68 14.17
N ASN A 131 -1.95 -15.27 13.99
CA ASN A 131 -2.89 -15.07 15.09
C ASN A 131 -3.54 -16.38 15.57
N LYS A 132 -3.36 -17.47 14.83
CA LYS A 132 -3.95 -18.76 15.16
C LYS A 132 -2.91 -19.68 15.77
N GLY A 133 -2.86 -19.77 17.09
CA GLY A 133 -2.05 -20.76 17.77
C GLY A 133 -0.59 -20.44 18.02
N LEU A 134 -0.17 -19.21 17.71
CA LEU A 134 1.18 -18.76 18.06
C LEU A 134 1.17 -17.93 19.32
N THR A 135 2.20 -18.10 20.16
CA THR A 135 2.38 -17.21 21.31
C THR A 135 2.79 -15.82 20.84
N PRO A 136 2.56 -14.78 21.66
CA PRO A 136 2.99 -13.43 21.28
C PRO A 136 4.50 -13.36 20.96
N ASP A 137 5.33 -14.11 21.68
CA ASP A 137 6.77 -14.13 21.44
C ASP A 137 7.11 -14.71 20.08
N LEU A 138 6.44 -15.79 19.68
CA LEU A 138 6.66 -16.40 18.39
C LEU A 138 6.18 -15.50 17.25
N ILE A 139 5.05 -14.80 17.45
CA ILE A 139 4.55 -13.85 16.47
C ILE A 139 5.58 -12.74 16.25
N GLN A 140 6.15 -12.22 17.31
CA GLN A 140 7.16 -11.18 17.24
C GLN A 140 8.42 -11.64 16.50
N GLU A 141 8.90 -12.86 16.76
CA GLU A 141 10.05 -13.43 16.07
C GLU A 141 9.80 -13.56 14.56
N VAL A 142 8.63 -14.05 14.19
CA VAL A 142 8.27 -14.21 12.76
C VAL A 142 8.20 -12.84 12.07
N LEU A 143 7.65 -11.84 12.72
CA LEU A 143 7.57 -10.49 12.15
C LEU A 143 8.96 -9.87 11.97
N ILE A 144 9.88 -10.10 12.91
CA ILE A 144 11.26 -9.61 12.81
C ILE A 144 11.96 -10.26 11.60
N ILE A 145 11.77 -11.55 11.40
CA ILE A 145 12.36 -12.26 10.26
C ILE A 145 11.84 -11.69 8.94
N GLN A 146 10.58 -11.34 8.88
CA GLN A 146 9.97 -10.81 7.65
C GLN A 146 10.43 -9.40 7.31
N ASP A 147 10.85 -8.63 8.29
CA ASP A 147 11.31 -7.25 8.08
C ASP A 147 12.73 -7.18 7.48
N ARG A 148 13.36 -8.31 7.24
CA ARG A 148 14.70 -8.38 6.64
C ARG A 148 14.65 -8.49 5.14
#